data_9f16c6b6fe5b6653192ec6b232d33bc8
#
_entry.id   9f16c6b6fe5b6653192ec6b232d33bc8
#
_cell.length_a   1.000
_cell.length_b   1.000
_cell.length_c   1.000
_cell.angle_alpha   90.00
_cell.angle_beta   90.00
_cell.angle_gamma   90.00
#
_symmetry.space_group_name_H-M   'P 1'
#
loop_
_entity.id
_entity.type
_entity.pdbx_description
1 polymer ?
#
loop_
_entity_poly.entity_id
_entity_poly.type
_entity_poly.pdbx_seq_one_letter_code
_entity_poly.pdbx_strand_id
1 'polypeptide(L)'
;KMKKILYNLMALMAVLSMGTLGSCSEDKDGFITAGEDDFPQILLPWFGDWENGEPAVYKNISRDIEFEDSVTVTPAQYTTVEWFIDDEKIHEGKKIQHSFLAGEYILKVVATTTKGKSTSRTGKLIVRALDSDPIPGNDIRDRQVVPGSVVKLHGTNMEKVVKISIGDKEAATTFVDKGEKSYVEYTVPDGLALGTYRVTLTDSEGNVYGGGKIEISDTAPEVTEEILWEGEFNVTWDNPFALLQTQFKDLVKSGDTVRAYVNGDGQGTMTTAWWNNILTGKGDPERDDVVISGSMVLEFVLTDYSMQLMNEQDGALFVGNGYKIVKITRE
;
A
#
# COMPACT_ATOMS: atom_id res chain seq x y z
N LYS A 1 14.43 11.29 -78.36
CA LYS A 1 15.06 12.14 -77.31
C LYS A 1 14.77 11.58 -75.86
N MET A 2 13.55 11.09 -75.58
CA MET A 2 13.18 10.61 -74.24
C MET A 2 13.98 9.35 -73.79
N LYS A 3 14.29 8.39 -74.67
CA LYS A 3 15.06 7.20 -74.28
C LYS A 3 16.49 7.47 -73.81
N LYS A 4 17.16 8.52 -74.36
CA LYS A 4 18.52 8.88 -73.87
C LYS A 4 18.52 9.56 -72.51
N ILE A 5 17.44 10.29 -72.16
CA ILE A 5 17.28 10.91 -70.83
C ILE A 5 17.04 9.82 -69.76
N LEU A 6 16.27 8.76 -70.10
CA LEU A 6 15.99 7.65 -69.19
C LEU A 6 17.24 6.83 -68.89
N TYR A 7 18.11 6.57 -69.87
CA TYR A 7 19.37 5.89 -69.67
C TYR A 7 20.37 6.70 -68.84
N ASN A 8 20.43 8.02 -69.04
CA ASN A 8 21.27 8.87 -68.22
C ASN A 8 20.78 9.00 -66.77
N LEU A 9 19.46 8.96 -66.53
CA LEU A 9 18.87 8.97 -65.20
C LEU A 9 19.10 7.63 -64.47
N MET A 10 18.99 6.50 -65.20
CA MET A 10 19.33 5.18 -64.61
C MET A 10 20.83 5.04 -64.33
N ALA A 11 21.71 5.56 -65.18
CA ALA A 11 23.15 5.58 -64.92
C ALA A 11 23.52 6.46 -63.71
N LEU A 12 22.84 7.58 -63.51
CA LEU A 12 23.05 8.46 -62.37
C LEU A 12 22.56 7.81 -61.05
N MET A 13 21.44 7.11 -61.08
CA MET A 13 20.98 6.34 -59.89
C MET A 13 21.88 5.16 -59.57
N ALA A 14 22.46 4.48 -60.55
CA ALA A 14 23.38 3.37 -60.33
C ALA A 14 24.72 3.85 -59.71
N VAL A 15 25.19 5.06 -60.04
CA VAL A 15 26.40 5.65 -59.42
C VAL A 15 26.14 6.16 -58.01
N LEU A 16 24.92 6.65 -57.71
CA LEU A 16 24.53 7.06 -56.36
C LEU A 16 24.34 5.89 -55.43
N SER A 17 23.97 4.70 -55.96
CA SER A 17 23.81 3.49 -55.12
C SER A 17 25.11 2.78 -54.79
N MET A 18 26.20 3.04 -55.51
CA MET A 18 27.53 2.48 -55.23
C MET A 18 28.32 3.28 -54.21
N GLY A 19 27.89 4.49 -53.83
CA GLY A 19 28.59 5.34 -52.86
C GLY A 19 28.27 5.08 -51.39
N THR A 20 27.32 4.19 -51.06
CA THR A 20 26.88 3.97 -49.69
C THR A 20 27.26 2.59 -49.09
N LEU A 21 28.04 1.77 -49.81
CA LEU A 21 28.52 0.48 -49.34
C LEU A 21 29.98 0.47 -48.85
N GLY A 22 30.55 1.61 -48.66
CA GLY A 22 31.95 1.76 -48.29
C GLY A 22 32.21 2.31 -46.89
N SER A 23 31.30 2.03 -45.92
CA SER A 23 31.57 2.37 -44.51
C SER A 23 31.36 1.16 -43.61
N CYS A 24 31.99 0.05 -43.98
CA CYS A 24 32.51 -0.87 -42.98
C CYS A 24 34.01 -0.57 -42.88
N SER A 25 34.40 0.31 -41.99
CA SER A 25 35.77 0.31 -41.50
C SER A 25 35.96 -1.09 -40.91
N GLU A 26 36.94 -1.85 -41.40
CA GLU A 26 37.51 -2.99 -40.72
C GLU A 26 38.17 -2.46 -39.44
N ASP A 27 37.36 -2.17 -38.43
CA ASP A 27 37.83 -2.17 -37.06
C ASP A 27 38.05 -3.64 -36.72
N LYS A 28 39.28 -4.03 -36.67
CA LYS A 28 39.79 -5.36 -36.35
C LYS A 28 39.52 -5.78 -34.90
N ASP A 29 38.76 -5.00 -34.15
CA ASP A 29 38.35 -5.28 -32.78
C ASP A 29 36.90 -5.69 -32.79
N GLY A 30 36.68 -7.00 -32.81
CA GLY A 30 35.38 -7.60 -32.72
C GLY A 30 34.63 -7.11 -31.50
N PHE A 31 33.33 -6.88 -31.70
CA PHE A 31 32.33 -6.55 -30.70
C PHE A 31 32.78 -5.49 -29.69
N ILE A 32 32.20 -4.31 -29.71
CA ILE A 32 32.38 -3.31 -28.66
C ILE A 32 32.00 -3.99 -27.34
N THR A 33 32.97 -4.45 -26.59
CA THR A 33 32.75 -4.99 -25.24
C THR A 33 32.61 -3.83 -24.30
N ALA A 34 31.50 -3.78 -23.58
CA ALA A 34 31.25 -2.77 -22.55
C ALA A 34 32.45 -2.75 -21.57
N GLY A 35 33.02 -1.57 -21.33
CA GLY A 35 34.17 -1.32 -20.47
C GLY A 35 33.79 -0.73 -19.12
N GLU A 36 34.79 -0.43 -18.30
CA GLU A 36 34.56 0.16 -16.97
C GLU A 36 34.05 1.60 -17.00
N ASP A 37 34.21 2.30 -18.13
CA ASP A 37 33.72 3.67 -18.35
C ASP A 37 32.28 3.74 -18.83
N ASP A 38 31.68 2.60 -19.18
CA ASP A 38 30.28 2.52 -19.62
C ASP A 38 29.34 2.41 -18.42
N PHE A 39 28.11 2.90 -18.59
CA PHE A 39 27.05 2.66 -17.61
C PHE A 39 26.68 1.17 -17.57
N PRO A 40 26.68 0.54 -16.40
CA PRO A 40 26.36 -0.86 -16.31
C PRO A 40 24.90 -1.11 -16.66
N GLN A 41 24.60 -2.24 -17.30
CA GLN A 41 23.25 -2.70 -17.54
C GLN A 41 22.90 -3.80 -16.54
N ILE A 42 21.72 -3.73 -15.97
CA ILE A 42 21.14 -4.72 -15.07
C ILE A 42 20.18 -5.59 -15.89
N LEU A 43 20.54 -6.85 -16.07
CA LEU A 43 19.76 -7.84 -16.81
C LEU A 43 18.99 -8.69 -15.80
N LEU A 44 17.84 -8.20 -15.40
CA LEU A 44 16.90 -8.88 -14.51
C LEU A 44 15.51 -8.74 -15.15
N PRO A 45 14.97 -9.79 -15.76
CA PRO A 45 13.68 -9.77 -16.43
C PRO A 45 12.57 -9.35 -15.44
N TRP A 46 11.61 -8.58 -15.92
CA TRP A 46 10.42 -8.13 -15.17
C TRP A 46 10.73 -7.24 -13.95
N PHE A 47 11.96 -6.83 -13.78
CA PHE A 47 12.38 -5.94 -12.70
C PHE A 47 12.66 -4.54 -13.23
N GLY A 48 12.01 -3.54 -12.64
CA GLY A 48 12.15 -2.13 -13.01
C GLY A 48 11.03 -1.59 -13.90
N ASP A 49 9.93 -2.34 -14.05
CA ASP A 49 8.71 -1.84 -14.67
C ASP A 49 7.96 -0.91 -13.70
N TRP A 50 7.15 0.00 -14.27
CA TRP A 50 6.36 0.96 -13.52
C TRP A 50 4.91 0.90 -13.95
N GLU A 51 4.00 0.93 -12.98
CA GLU A 51 2.56 0.97 -13.19
C GLU A 51 1.98 2.14 -12.40
N ASN A 52 1.21 3.01 -13.07
CA ASN A 52 0.55 4.17 -12.45
C ASN A 52 1.48 5.10 -11.64
N GLY A 53 2.76 5.20 -12.01
CA GLY A 53 3.74 6.05 -11.32
C GLY A 53 4.43 5.38 -10.12
N GLU A 54 4.17 4.11 -9.86
CA GLU A 54 4.82 3.30 -8.83
C GLU A 54 5.60 2.12 -9.43
N PRO A 55 6.62 1.59 -8.72
CA PRO A 55 7.27 0.34 -9.14
C PRO A 55 6.27 -0.80 -9.21
N ALA A 56 6.24 -1.51 -10.35
CA ALA A 56 5.39 -2.69 -10.51
C ALA A 56 5.80 -3.82 -9.54
N VAL A 57 4.84 -4.70 -9.26
CA VAL A 57 5.08 -5.87 -8.40
C VAL A 57 6.03 -6.83 -9.11
N TYR A 58 7.24 -6.95 -8.59
CA TYR A 58 8.26 -7.86 -9.09
C TYR A 58 8.04 -9.30 -8.63
N LYS A 59 7.86 -9.48 -7.32
CA LYS A 59 7.56 -10.79 -6.71
C LYS A 59 6.51 -10.67 -5.60
N ASN A 60 5.76 -11.76 -5.44
CA ASN A 60 4.81 -11.95 -4.34
C ASN A 60 5.10 -13.31 -3.71
N ILE A 61 5.66 -13.33 -2.52
CA ILE A 61 6.09 -14.53 -1.80
C ILE A 61 5.36 -14.64 -0.44
N SER A 62 5.40 -15.84 0.15
CA SER A 62 4.97 -16.03 1.54
C SER A 62 6.15 -15.77 2.49
N ARG A 63 5.88 -15.29 3.70
CA ARG A 63 6.95 -14.93 4.67
C ARG A 63 7.79 -16.11 5.17
N ASP A 64 7.29 -17.33 5.03
CA ASP A 64 8.02 -18.58 5.34
C ASP A 64 8.95 -19.03 4.22
N ILE A 65 8.94 -18.32 3.09
CA ILE A 65 9.82 -18.56 1.95
C ILE A 65 10.92 -17.51 1.96
N GLU A 66 12.16 -17.96 2.01
CA GLU A 66 13.31 -17.08 1.84
C GLU A 66 13.32 -16.47 0.43
N PHE A 67 13.49 -15.17 0.35
CA PHE A 67 13.65 -14.47 -0.92
C PHE A 67 15.02 -14.81 -1.51
N GLU A 68 15.02 -15.46 -2.66
CA GLU A 68 16.22 -15.74 -3.41
C GLU A 68 16.14 -15.10 -4.80
N ASP A 69 17.23 -14.47 -5.21
CA ASP A 69 17.35 -13.90 -6.53
C ASP A 69 18.79 -13.76 -6.99
N SER A 70 18.95 -13.52 -8.30
CA SER A 70 20.24 -13.25 -8.89
C SER A 70 20.14 -12.30 -10.07
N VAL A 71 21.12 -11.43 -10.21
CA VAL A 71 21.18 -10.44 -11.29
C VAL A 71 22.43 -10.67 -12.14
N THR A 72 22.27 -10.56 -13.45
CA THR A 72 23.37 -10.46 -14.39
C THR A 72 23.61 -8.98 -14.72
N VAL A 73 24.88 -8.58 -14.73
CA VAL A 73 25.27 -7.21 -15.09
C VAL A 73 26.33 -7.21 -16.17
N THR A 74 26.36 -6.18 -16.98
CA THR A 74 27.39 -5.97 -17.98
C THR A 74 27.92 -4.53 -17.90
N PRO A 75 29.26 -4.29 -17.90
CA PRO A 75 30.37 -5.25 -17.91
C PRO A 75 30.55 -5.99 -16.57
N ALA A 76 30.50 -7.32 -16.59
CA ALA A 76 30.42 -8.14 -15.37
C ALA A 76 31.69 -8.07 -14.49
N GLN A 77 32.87 -7.91 -15.10
CA GLN A 77 34.16 -7.90 -14.43
C GLN A 77 34.49 -6.59 -13.72
N TYR A 78 33.83 -5.50 -14.08
CA TYR A 78 34.08 -4.16 -13.54
C TYR A 78 32.92 -3.67 -12.66
N THR A 79 31.88 -4.48 -12.43
CA THR A 79 30.64 -4.03 -11.81
C THR A 79 30.38 -4.77 -10.50
N THR A 80 30.21 -3.99 -9.43
CA THR A 80 29.63 -4.42 -8.14
C THR A 80 28.13 -4.24 -8.16
N VAL A 81 27.42 -5.06 -7.37
CA VAL A 81 25.96 -5.03 -7.25
C VAL A 81 25.60 -4.89 -5.78
N GLU A 82 24.71 -3.97 -5.47
CA GLU A 82 24.17 -3.74 -4.14
C GLU A 82 22.65 -3.84 -4.17
N TRP A 83 22.06 -4.41 -3.11
CA TRP A 83 20.63 -4.57 -2.93
C TRP A 83 20.16 -3.73 -1.75
N PHE A 84 19.07 -3.02 -1.97
CA PHE A 84 18.47 -2.12 -0.99
C PHE A 84 17.00 -2.49 -0.79
N ILE A 85 16.51 -2.30 0.42
CA ILE A 85 15.10 -2.35 0.78
C ILE A 85 14.73 -1.02 1.42
N ASP A 86 13.72 -0.34 0.85
CA ASP A 86 13.28 0.98 1.32
C ASP A 86 14.49 1.94 1.52
N ASP A 87 15.43 1.93 0.54
CA ASP A 87 16.69 2.66 0.51
C ASP A 87 17.77 2.23 1.54
N GLU A 88 17.53 1.24 2.37
CA GLU A 88 18.55 0.64 3.23
C GLU A 88 19.29 -0.49 2.53
N LYS A 89 20.65 -0.46 2.52
CA LYS A 89 21.48 -1.51 1.94
C LYS A 89 21.40 -2.78 2.79
N ILE A 90 20.95 -3.87 2.18
CA ILE A 90 20.79 -5.17 2.86
C ILE A 90 21.79 -6.24 2.38
N HIS A 91 22.33 -6.09 1.16
CA HIS A 91 23.25 -7.10 0.61
C HIS A 91 24.17 -6.49 -0.46
N GLU A 92 25.33 -7.15 -0.64
CA GLU A 92 26.28 -6.88 -1.71
C GLU A 92 26.62 -8.18 -2.43
N GLY A 93 26.49 -8.18 -3.75
CA GLY A 93 26.73 -9.33 -4.60
C GLY A 93 25.64 -9.54 -5.64
N LYS A 94 25.94 -10.42 -6.62
CA LYS A 94 25.04 -10.73 -7.74
C LYS A 94 23.90 -11.67 -7.35
N LYS A 95 24.01 -12.35 -6.22
CA LYS A 95 22.99 -13.26 -5.68
C LYS A 95 22.62 -12.79 -4.29
N ILE A 96 21.34 -12.82 -3.98
CA ILE A 96 20.81 -12.48 -2.65
C ILE A 96 19.99 -13.64 -2.12
N GLN A 97 20.09 -13.86 -0.81
CA GLN A 97 19.15 -14.65 0.01
C GLN A 97 18.81 -13.80 1.23
N HIS A 98 17.51 -13.62 1.50
CA HIS A 98 17.07 -12.78 2.60
C HIS A 98 15.66 -13.19 3.06
N SER A 99 15.45 -13.27 4.36
CA SER A 99 14.13 -13.51 4.95
C SER A 99 13.45 -12.19 5.31
N PHE A 100 12.20 -12.04 4.89
CA PHE A 100 11.41 -10.83 5.14
C PHE A 100 10.24 -11.10 6.07
N LEU A 101 9.89 -10.15 6.90
CA LEU A 101 8.59 -10.12 7.56
C LEU A 101 7.49 -9.83 6.54
N ALA A 102 6.24 -10.18 6.88
CA ALA A 102 5.10 -9.83 6.02
C ALA A 102 5.01 -8.31 5.81
N GLY A 103 4.73 -7.89 4.59
CA GLY A 103 4.60 -6.48 4.24
C GLY A 103 4.97 -6.19 2.78
N GLU A 104 4.90 -4.91 2.42
CA GLU A 104 5.31 -4.41 1.11
C GLU A 104 6.67 -3.71 1.22
N TYR A 105 7.52 -3.94 0.24
CA TYR A 105 8.90 -3.46 0.21
C TYR A 105 9.24 -2.89 -1.15
N ILE A 106 10.02 -1.82 -1.16
CA ILE A 106 10.64 -1.31 -2.38
C ILE A 106 12.04 -1.91 -2.46
N LEU A 107 12.18 -2.89 -3.34
CA LEU A 107 13.46 -3.54 -3.63
C LEU A 107 14.17 -2.73 -4.71
N LYS A 108 15.43 -2.35 -4.47
CA LYS A 108 16.25 -1.62 -5.42
C LYS A 108 17.59 -2.33 -5.61
N VAL A 109 17.97 -2.51 -6.86
CA VAL A 109 19.29 -3.04 -7.24
C VAL A 109 20.09 -1.91 -7.84
N VAL A 110 21.30 -1.73 -7.35
CA VAL A 110 22.27 -0.76 -7.87
C VAL A 110 23.48 -1.49 -8.38
N ALA A 111 23.84 -1.24 -9.63
CA ALA A 111 25.07 -1.74 -10.25
C ALA A 111 26.02 -0.58 -10.45
N THR A 112 27.28 -0.69 -10.00
CA THR A 112 28.28 0.38 -10.10
C THR A 112 29.59 -0.17 -10.63
N THR A 113 30.14 0.46 -11.68
CA THR A 113 31.46 0.09 -12.23
C THR A 113 32.60 0.63 -11.37
N THR A 114 33.83 0.09 -11.58
CA THR A 114 35.06 0.57 -10.93
C THR A 114 35.35 2.05 -11.17
N LYS A 115 34.79 2.64 -12.24
CA LYS A 115 34.87 4.08 -12.54
C LYS A 115 33.69 4.90 -11.99
N GLY A 116 32.86 4.30 -11.16
CA GLY A 116 31.75 4.99 -10.50
C GLY A 116 30.54 5.27 -11.41
N LYS A 117 30.46 4.66 -12.59
CA LYS A 117 29.24 4.70 -13.41
C LYS A 117 28.21 3.79 -12.78
N SER A 118 26.98 4.28 -12.54
CA SER A 118 25.95 3.56 -11.80
C SER A 118 24.63 3.54 -12.54
N THR A 119 23.94 2.40 -12.46
CA THR A 119 22.55 2.21 -12.93
C THR A 119 21.77 1.52 -11.83
N SER A 120 20.51 1.86 -11.69
CA SER A 120 19.63 1.20 -10.72
C SER A 120 18.32 0.76 -11.37
N ARG A 121 17.70 -0.26 -10.79
CA ARG A 121 16.34 -0.69 -11.07
C ARG A 121 15.60 -0.91 -9.76
N THR A 122 14.30 -0.68 -9.77
CA THR A 122 13.44 -0.76 -8.60
C THR A 122 12.21 -1.59 -8.92
N GLY A 123 11.74 -2.39 -7.98
CA GLY A 123 10.51 -3.17 -8.09
C GLY A 123 9.85 -3.34 -6.72
N LYS A 124 8.57 -3.63 -6.69
CA LYS A 124 7.83 -3.90 -5.45
C LYS A 124 7.92 -5.38 -5.10
N LEU A 125 8.30 -5.70 -3.87
CA LEU A 125 8.23 -7.04 -3.29
C LEU A 125 7.06 -7.08 -2.31
N ILE A 126 6.15 -8.02 -2.50
CA ILE A 126 5.04 -8.29 -1.56
C ILE A 126 5.37 -9.58 -0.82
N VAL A 127 5.38 -9.52 0.51
CA VAL A 127 5.58 -10.68 1.39
C VAL A 127 4.29 -10.90 2.18
N ARG A 128 3.61 -12.01 1.90
CA ARG A 128 2.33 -12.32 2.54
C ARG A 128 2.53 -12.96 3.90
N ALA A 129 1.70 -12.55 4.86
CA ALA A 129 1.58 -13.24 6.15
C ALA A 129 0.99 -14.65 5.96
N LEU A 130 1.22 -15.50 6.94
CA LEU A 130 0.51 -16.78 7.07
C LEU A 130 -0.82 -16.55 7.80
N ASP A 131 -1.80 -17.42 7.56
CA ASP A 131 -3.12 -17.33 8.23
C ASP A 131 -3.02 -17.43 9.76
N SER A 132 -1.94 -18.04 10.27
CA SER A 132 -1.67 -18.16 11.69
C SER A 132 -1.01 -16.92 12.31
N ASP A 133 -0.55 -15.97 11.51
CA ASP A 133 0.14 -14.78 12.01
C ASP A 133 -0.82 -13.73 12.56
N PRO A 134 -0.35 -12.84 13.43
CA PRO A 134 -0.99 -11.55 13.63
C PRO A 134 -0.96 -10.75 12.32
N ILE A 135 -2.14 -10.46 11.76
CA ILE A 135 -2.26 -9.72 10.50
C ILE A 135 -3.00 -8.42 10.79
N PRO A 136 -2.32 -7.27 10.77
CA PRO A 136 -2.97 -5.97 10.91
C PRO A 136 -3.95 -5.70 9.78
N GLY A 137 -5.06 -5.05 10.08
CA GLY A 137 -5.99 -4.52 9.09
C GLY A 137 -5.39 -3.36 8.29
N ASN A 138 -6.05 -3.01 7.21
CA ASN A 138 -5.55 -1.99 6.25
C ASN A 138 -5.60 -0.56 6.79
N ASP A 139 -6.30 -0.32 7.90
CA ASP A 139 -6.52 0.99 8.53
C ASP A 139 -5.26 1.64 9.12
N ILE A 140 -4.13 0.92 9.16
CA ILE A 140 -2.88 1.37 9.79
C ILE A 140 -1.76 1.59 8.81
N ARG A 141 -1.85 1.03 7.62
CA ARG A 141 -0.84 1.22 6.59
C ARG A 141 -0.78 2.70 6.21
N ASP A 142 0.43 3.25 6.30
CA ASP A 142 0.72 4.65 5.93
C ASP A 142 0.03 5.71 6.80
N ARG A 143 -0.40 5.34 8.01
CA ARG A 143 -1.01 6.29 8.94
C ARG A 143 0.01 7.27 9.47
N GLN A 144 -0.27 8.57 9.32
CA GLN A 144 0.52 9.62 9.91
C GLN A 144 0.17 9.76 11.39
N VAL A 145 1.17 9.71 12.27
CA VAL A 145 0.99 9.78 13.73
C VAL A 145 2.01 10.72 14.36
N VAL A 146 1.69 11.23 15.53
CA VAL A 146 2.63 12.03 16.34
C VAL A 146 3.13 11.22 17.53
N PRO A 147 4.35 11.48 18.05
CA PRO A 147 4.82 10.86 19.28
C PRO A 147 3.83 11.08 20.44
N GLY A 148 3.64 10.05 21.27
CA GLY A 148 2.68 10.04 22.37
C GLY A 148 1.23 9.77 21.98
N SER A 149 0.89 9.70 20.68
CA SER A 149 -0.46 9.33 20.25
C SER A 149 -0.76 7.85 20.51
N VAL A 150 -2.03 7.54 20.76
CA VAL A 150 -2.51 6.17 20.96
C VAL A 150 -3.11 5.67 19.67
N VAL A 151 -2.60 4.53 19.20
CA VAL A 151 -3.05 3.86 17.96
C VAL A 151 -3.74 2.55 18.31
N LYS A 152 -4.87 2.28 17.66
CA LYS A 152 -5.62 1.02 17.78
C LYS A 152 -5.36 0.18 16.55
N LEU A 153 -4.76 -0.99 16.76
CA LEU A 153 -4.39 -1.92 15.70
C LEU A 153 -5.40 -3.06 15.67
N HIS A 154 -6.35 -2.98 14.77
CA HIS A 154 -7.30 -4.05 14.48
C HIS A 154 -6.65 -5.07 13.52
N GLY A 155 -7.19 -6.29 13.50
CA GLY A 155 -6.69 -7.32 12.60
C GLY A 155 -7.04 -8.73 13.05
N THR A 156 -6.45 -9.70 12.37
CA THR A 156 -6.63 -11.13 12.69
C THR A 156 -5.53 -11.60 13.61
N ASN A 157 -5.85 -12.48 14.58
CA ASN A 157 -4.93 -13.07 15.57
C ASN A 157 -4.19 -12.03 16.43
N MET A 158 -4.77 -10.87 16.65
CA MET A 158 -4.14 -9.77 17.40
C MET A 158 -3.96 -10.09 18.89
N GLU A 159 -4.69 -11.07 19.42
CA GLU A 159 -4.55 -11.60 20.78
C GLU A 159 -3.18 -12.24 21.06
N LYS A 160 -2.44 -12.60 20.01
CA LYS A 160 -1.07 -13.14 20.12
C LYS A 160 -0.02 -12.06 20.37
N VAL A 161 -0.34 -10.80 20.06
CA VAL A 161 0.62 -9.70 20.13
C VAL A 161 0.78 -9.23 21.57
N VAL A 162 1.99 -9.37 22.10
CA VAL A 162 2.35 -8.90 23.45
C VAL A 162 3.24 -7.67 23.41
N LYS A 163 3.88 -7.40 22.27
CA LYS A 163 4.77 -6.25 22.11
C LYS A 163 4.69 -5.69 20.70
N ILE A 164 4.72 -4.37 20.61
CA ILE A 164 4.88 -3.62 19.37
C ILE A 164 6.17 -2.80 19.43
N SER A 165 6.91 -2.77 18.32
CA SER A 165 8.08 -1.89 18.16
C SER A 165 7.97 -1.06 16.89
N ILE A 166 8.46 0.17 16.94
CA ILE A 166 8.50 1.13 15.84
C ILE A 166 9.97 1.53 15.66
N GLY A 167 10.56 1.08 14.55
CA GLY A 167 12.01 1.13 14.39
C GLY A 167 12.69 0.34 15.51
N ASP A 168 13.58 1.00 16.25
CA ASP A 168 14.32 0.44 17.38
C ASP A 168 13.63 0.63 18.76
N LYS A 169 12.47 1.29 18.79
CA LYS A 169 11.76 1.63 20.03
C LYS A 169 10.57 0.75 20.29
N GLU A 170 10.47 0.28 21.52
CA GLU A 170 9.31 -0.47 22.03
C GLU A 170 8.17 0.51 22.40
N ALA A 171 6.97 0.20 21.97
CA ALA A 171 5.75 0.92 22.30
C ALA A 171 5.03 0.29 23.50
N ALA A 172 4.49 1.11 24.40
CA ALA A 172 3.57 0.62 25.43
C ALA A 172 2.35 -0.02 24.74
N THR A 173 2.13 -1.31 24.98
CA THR A 173 1.22 -2.15 24.21
C THR A 173 0.21 -2.82 25.14
N THR A 174 -1.07 -2.82 24.77
CA THR A 174 -2.15 -3.45 25.52
C THR A 174 -3.13 -4.13 24.57
N PHE A 175 -3.43 -5.42 24.77
CA PHE A 175 -4.51 -6.08 24.08
C PHE A 175 -5.85 -5.73 24.73
N VAL A 176 -6.83 -5.31 23.93
CA VAL A 176 -8.19 -4.95 24.37
C VAL A 176 -9.15 -5.99 23.79
N ASP A 177 -9.64 -6.87 24.67
CA ASP A 177 -10.60 -7.90 24.28
C ASP A 177 -12.01 -7.30 24.12
N LYS A 178 -12.54 -7.40 22.92
CA LYS A 178 -13.90 -7.00 22.53
C LYS A 178 -14.57 -8.07 21.67
N GLY A 179 -14.19 -9.35 21.87
CA GLY A 179 -14.62 -10.44 20.99
C GLY A 179 -14.09 -10.27 19.56
N GLU A 180 -14.96 -10.34 18.57
CA GLU A 180 -14.57 -10.17 17.16
C GLU A 180 -14.00 -8.79 16.82
N LYS A 181 -14.22 -7.78 17.67
CA LYS A 181 -13.70 -6.40 17.55
C LYS A 181 -12.50 -6.12 18.44
N SER A 182 -11.80 -7.16 18.88
CA SER A 182 -10.59 -7.02 19.67
C SER A 182 -9.49 -6.30 18.89
N TYR A 183 -8.65 -5.56 19.59
CA TYR A 183 -7.55 -4.81 19.00
C TYR A 183 -6.36 -4.74 19.95
N VAL A 184 -5.20 -4.40 19.41
CA VAL A 184 -4.05 -4.00 20.22
C VAL A 184 -3.96 -2.49 20.23
N GLU A 185 -3.90 -1.90 21.41
CA GLU A 185 -3.64 -0.49 21.60
C GLU A 185 -2.17 -0.28 21.91
N TYR A 186 -1.53 0.67 21.26
CA TYR A 186 -0.16 1.03 21.57
C TYR A 186 0.04 2.55 21.53
N THR A 187 1.00 3.02 22.35
CA THR A 187 1.39 4.43 22.37
C THR A 187 2.65 4.62 21.54
N VAL A 188 2.60 5.54 20.59
CA VAL A 188 3.76 5.88 19.75
C VAL A 188 4.90 6.41 20.63
N PRO A 189 6.10 5.80 20.64
CA PRO A 189 7.18 6.20 21.49
C PRO A 189 7.67 7.62 21.19
N ASP A 190 8.07 8.34 22.24
CA ASP A 190 8.73 9.63 22.10
C ASP A 190 10.15 9.51 21.53
N GLY A 191 10.61 10.61 20.87
CA GLY A 191 11.98 10.74 20.39
C GLY A 191 12.30 9.87 19.18
N LEU A 192 11.29 9.45 18.40
CA LEU A 192 11.46 9.00 17.03
C LEU A 192 11.70 10.23 16.14
N ALA A 193 12.61 10.13 15.18
CA ALA A 193 12.77 11.17 14.17
C ALA A 193 11.54 11.20 13.25
N LEU A 194 11.34 12.32 12.55
CA LEU A 194 10.29 12.40 11.52
C LEU A 194 10.61 11.44 10.37
N GLY A 195 9.60 10.77 9.84
CA GLY A 195 9.72 9.85 8.72
C GLY A 195 8.93 8.55 8.87
N THR A 196 9.04 7.69 7.87
CA THR A 196 8.31 6.42 7.80
C THR A 196 9.06 5.32 8.55
N TYR A 197 8.35 4.61 9.39
CA TYR A 197 8.87 3.48 10.17
C TYR A 197 8.06 2.21 9.91
N ARG A 198 8.76 1.08 9.91
CA ARG A 198 8.09 -0.21 10.00
C ARG A 198 7.67 -0.48 11.42
N VAL A 199 6.45 -1.01 11.55
CA VAL A 199 5.93 -1.54 12.81
C VAL A 199 6.19 -3.03 12.84
N THR A 200 6.69 -3.55 13.95
CA THR A 200 6.86 -4.97 14.19
C THR A 200 6.00 -5.41 15.36
N LEU A 201 5.40 -6.60 15.24
CA LEU A 201 4.58 -7.24 16.24
C LEU A 201 5.37 -8.43 16.81
N THR A 202 5.35 -8.63 18.11
CA THR A 202 6.02 -9.76 18.75
C THR A 202 5.03 -10.52 19.61
N ASP A 203 5.04 -11.86 19.52
CA ASP A 203 4.22 -12.73 20.36
C ASP A 203 4.92 -13.11 21.68
N SER A 204 4.25 -13.92 22.52
CA SER A 204 4.78 -14.37 23.81
C SER A 204 5.96 -15.33 23.69
N GLU A 205 6.19 -15.92 22.51
CA GLU A 205 7.30 -16.83 22.23
C GLU A 205 8.52 -16.08 21.69
N GLY A 206 8.36 -14.78 21.39
CA GLY A 206 9.40 -13.93 20.83
C GLY A 206 9.47 -13.96 19.30
N ASN A 207 8.49 -14.58 18.62
CA ASN A 207 8.41 -14.51 17.16
C ASN A 207 8.01 -13.09 16.72
N VAL A 208 8.63 -12.62 15.64
CA VAL A 208 8.43 -11.25 15.11
C VAL A 208 7.65 -11.31 13.81
N TYR A 209 6.69 -10.41 13.68
CA TYR A 209 5.80 -10.30 12.52
C TYR A 209 5.75 -8.86 12.00
N GLY A 210 5.36 -8.70 10.72
CA GLY A 210 5.18 -7.38 10.14
C GLY A 210 3.88 -6.73 10.60
N GLY A 211 3.99 -5.50 11.13
CA GLY A 211 2.88 -4.67 11.60
C GLY A 211 2.47 -3.54 10.66
N GLY A 212 3.00 -3.52 9.43
CA GLY A 212 2.78 -2.43 8.48
C GLY A 212 3.79 -1.29 8.62
N LYS A 213 3.40 -0.10 8.15
CA LYS A 213 4.19 1.13 8.23
C LYS A 213 3.38 2.25 8.88
N ILE A 214 4.06 3.18 9.54
CA ILE A 214 3.51 4.46 10.00
C ILE A 214 4.47 5.58 9.66
N GLU A 215 3.96 6.79 9.49
CA GLU A 215 4.73 8.01 9.32
C GLU A 215 4.72 8.80 10.62
N ILE A 216 5.89 9.05 11.19
CA ILE A 216 6.06 9.93 12.36
C ILE A 216 6.12 11.36 11.88
N SER A 217 5.18 12.17 12.36
CA SER A 217 5.05 13.61 12.04
C SER A 217 5.14 14.44 13.32
N ASP A 218 5.48 15.71 13.20
CA ASP A 218 5.44 16.71 14.29
C ASP A 218 4.05 17.33 14.45
N THR A 219 3.18 17.16 13.46
CA THR A 219 1.79 17.62 13.47
C THR A 219 0.86 16.42 13.26
N ALA A 220 -0.20 16.37 14.06
CA ALA A 220 -1.28 15.43 13.78
C ALA A 220 -1.84 15.72 12.37
N PRO A 221 -2.16 14.70 11.56
CA PRO A 221 -2.79 14.93 10.28
C PRO A 221 -4.04 15.79 10.49
N GLU A 222 -4.17 16.85 9.71
CA GLU A 222 -5.46 17.52 9.63
C GLU A 222 -6.44 16.50 9.03
N VAL A 223 -7.29 15.96 9.89
CA VAL A 223 -8.44 15.17 9.47
C VAL A 223 -9.40 16.14 8.78
N THR A 224 -9.23 16.31 7.47
CA THR A 224 -10.17 17.10 6.67
C THR A 224 -11.42 16.26 6.47
N GLU A 225 -12.28 16.30 7.47
CA GLU A 225 -13.62 15.72 7.34
C GLU A 225 -14.44 16.52 6.32
N GLU A 226 -14.83 15.86 5.25
CA GLU A 226 -15.85 16.42 4.37
C GLU A 226 -17.23 16.19 4.97
N ILE A 227 -17.99 17.28 5.16
CA ILE A 227 -19.36 17.19 5.69
C ILE A 227 -20.29 16.66 4.59
N LEU A 228 -20.81 15.46 4.78
CA LEU A 228 -21.82 14.86 3.91
C LEU A 228 -23.23 15.34 4.26
N TRP A 229 -23.47 15.57 5.53
CA TRP A 229 -24.75 16.09 6.03
C TRP A 229 -24.58 16.73 7.41
N GLU A 230 -25.36 17.78 7.67
CA GLU A 230 -25.44 18.45 8.97
C GLU A 230 -26.89 18.87 9.25
N GLY A 231 -27.35 18.67 10.49
CA GLY A 231 -28.72 18.99 10.91
C GLY A 231 -29.07 18.31 12.22
N GLU A 232 -30.35 18.10 12.47
CA GLU A 232 -30.85 17.24 13.56
C GLU A 232 -31.83 16.21 12.98
N PHE A 233 -31.56 14.93 13.17
CA PHE A 233 -32.44 13.85 12.74
C PHE A 233 -32.60 12.81 13.85
N ASN A 234 -33.83 12.61 14.34
CA ASN A 234 -34.10 11.59 15.34
C ASN A 234 -34.23 10.22 14.69
N VAL A 235 -33.37 9.30 15.07
CA VAL A 235 -33.36 7.92 14.58
C VAL A 235 -34.18 7.03 15.51
N THR A 236 -35.12 6.32 14.91
CA THR A 236 -35.89 5.25 15.56
C THR A 236 -35.95 4.06 14.61
N TRP A 237 -36.36 2.87 15.12
CA TRP A 237 -36.51 1.69 14.27
C TRP A 237 -37.52 1.93 13.12
N ASP A 238 -38.54 2.74 13.35
CA ASP A 238 -39.55 3.06 12.33
C ASP A 238 -39.16 4.25 11.44
N ASN A 239 -38.12 4.99 11.80
CA ASN A 239 -37.64 6.17 11.09
C ASN A 239 -36.11 6.19 11.02
N PRO A 240 -35.48 5.33 10.20
CA PRO A 240 -34.06 5.33 9.99
C PRO A 240 -33.59 6.60 9.25
N PHE A 241 -32.32 6.99 9.42
CA PHE A 241 -31.78 8.09 8.62
C PHE A 241 -31.51 7.60 7.19
N ALA A 242 -32.35 8.01 6.27
CA ALA A 242 -32.34 7.63 4.86
C ALA A 242 -32.09 8.82 3.90
N LEU A 243 -31.78 10.02 4.43
CA LEU A 243 -31.67 11.24 3.59
C LEU A 243 -30.55 11.15 2.54
N LEU A 244 -29.51 10.36 2.80
CA LEU A 244 -28.40 10.11 1.87
C LEU A 244 -28.42 8.70 1.26
N GLN A 245 -29.46 7.90 1.50
CA GLN A 245 -29.49 6.46 1.21
C GLN A 245 -28.89 6.09 -0.15
N THR A 246 -29.45 6.59 -1.24
CA THR A 246 -29.02 6.24 -2.61
C THR A 246 -27.78 7.03 -3.06
N GLN A 247 -27.43 8.08 -2.34
CA GLN A 247 -26.31 8.98 -2.67
C GLN A 247 -25.00 8.50 -2.03
N PHE A 248 -25.04 7.72 -0.96
CA PHE A 248 -23.85 7.27 -0.25
C PHE A 248 -22.81 6.65 -1.18
N LYS A 249 -23.22 5.78 -2.10
CA LYS A 249 -22.33 5.12 -3.06
C LYS A 249 -21.54 6.08 -3.97
N ASP A 250 -22.07 7.29 -4.19
CA ASP A 250 -21.46 8.33 -5.02
C ASP A 250 -20.66 9.34 -4.17
N LEU A 251 -20.93 9.39 -2.87
CA LEU A 251 -20.30 10.29 -1.91
C LEU A 251 -19.09 9.69 -1.19
N VAL A 252 -18.94 8.37 -1.21
CA VAL A 252 -17.88 7.65 -0.48
C VAL A 252 -17.21 6.63 -1.37
N LYS A 253 -16.02 6.18 -0.97
CA LYS A 253 -15.25 5.12 -1.65
C LYS A 253 -14.69 4.12 -0.63
N SER A 254 -14.17 3.01 -1.11
CA SER A 254 -13.41 2.07 -0.30
C SER A 254 -12.20 2.76 0.33
N GLY A 255 -12.00 2.53 1.62
CA GLY A 255 -10.98 3.17 2.44
C GLY A 255 -11.45 4.41 3.18
N ASP A 256 -12.59 5.02 2.81
CA ASP A 256 -13.15 6.17 3.53
C ASP A 256 -13.66 5.74 4.91
N THR A 257 -13.48 6.62 5.89
CA THR A 257 -14.08 6.53 7.22
C THR A 257 -15.31 7.42 7.28
N VAL A 258 -16.49 6.82 7.36
CA VAL A 258 -17.75 7.56 7.59
C VAL A 258 -17.95 7.72 9.08
N ARG A 259 -18.16 8.98 9.54
CA ARG A 259 -18.45 9.31 10.94
C ARG A 259 -19.83 9.92 11.07
N ALA A 260 -20.64 9.34 11.95
CA ALA A 260 -21.89 9.93 12.38
C ALA A 260 -21.76 10.47 13.80
N TYR A 261 -21.89 11.78 13.95
CA TYR A 261 -21.90 12.46 15.23
C TYR A 261 -23.31 12.35 15.80
N VAL A 262 -23.42 11.69 16.92
CA VAL A 262 -24.73 11.33 17.50
C VAL A 262 -24.85 11.81 18.95
N ASN A 263 -26.09 11.98 19.40
CA ASN A 263 -26.43 12.31 20.79
C ASN A 263 -27.70 11.57 21.20
N GLY A 264 -27.68 10.91 22.35
CA GLY A 264 -28.80 10.17 22.89
C GLY A 264 -28.39 9.03 23.82
N ASP A 265 -29.38 8.24 24.21
CA ASP A 265 -29.20 7.04 25.00
C ASP A 265 -29.97 5.90 24.31
N GLY A 266 -29.22 5.06 23.57
CA GLY A 266 -29.83 4.04 22.75
C GLY A 266 -28.81 3.16 22.05
N GLN A 267 -29.12 2.76 20.83
CA GLN A 267 -28.21 1.96 20.02
C GLN A 267 -28.42 2.23 18.54
N GLY A 268 -27.37 2.06 17.75
CA GLY A 268 -27.44 2.26 16.32
C GLY A 268 -26.23 1.70 15.57
N THR A 269 -26.41 1.58 14.27
CA THR A 269 -25.35 1.17 13.34
C THR A 269 -25.61 1.69 11.94
N MET A 270 -24.68 1.48 11.02
CA MET A 270 -24.84 1.73 9.60
C MET A 270 -25.14 0.42 8.86
N THR A 271 -26.22 0.43 8.06
CA THR A 271 -26.66 -0.74 7.29
C THR A 271 -26.90 -0.37 5.83
N THR A 272 -27.04 -1.38 4.96
CA THR A 272 -27.64 -1.18 3.64
C THR A 272 -29.13 -0.86 3.77
N ALA A 273 -29.78 -0.44 2.67
CA ALA A 273 -31.24 -0.24 2.66
C ALA A 273 -32.03 -1.54 2.92
N TRP A 274 -31.39 -2.70 2.78
CA TRP A 274 -31.98 -4.00 3.12
C TRP A 274 -31.72 -4.41 4.58
N TRP A 275 -31.21 -3.48 5.39
CA TRP A 275 -30.94 -3.67 6.82
C TRP A 275 -29.81 -4.69 7.11
N ASN A 276 -28.98 -4.98 6.15
CA ASN A 276 -27.77 -5.74 6.36
C ASN A 276 -26.61 -4.83 6.84
N ASN A 277 -25.80 -5.31 7.77
CA ASN A 277 -24.63 -4.58 8.25
C ASN A 277 -23.72 -4.18 7.10
N ILE A 278 -23.32 -2.92 7.04
CA ILE A 278 -22.53 -2.37 5.91
C ILE A 278 -21.13 -2.98 5.80
N LEU A 279 -20.58 -3.47 6.91
CA LEU A 279 -19.23 -4.04 6.95
C LEU A 279 -19.24 -5.56 6.77
N THR A 280 -20.24 -6.26 7.35
CA THR A 280 -20.25 -7.72 7.40
C THR A 280 -21.27 -8.38 6.47
N GLY A 281 -22.23 -7.61 5.95
CA GLY A 281 -23.34 -8.14 5.15
C GLY A 281 -24.35 -8.99 5.93
N LYS A 282 -24.24 -9.06 7.25
CA LYS A 282 -25.14 -9.82 8.10
C LYS A 282 -26.32 -8.98 8.57
N GLY A 283 -27.49 -9.55 8.51
CA GLY A 283 -28.71 -8.93 9.01
C GLY A 283 -28.93 -9.16 10.51
N ASP A 284 -30.08 -8.68 11.04
CA ASP A 284 -30.51 -8.96 12.40
C ASP A 284 -30.77 -10.47 12.59
N PRO A 285 -30.33 -11.13 13.70
CA PRO A 285 -29.75 -10.56 14.92
C PRO A 285 -28.21 -10.36 14.87
N GLU A 286 -27.58 -10.62 13.76
CA GLU A 286 -26.12 -10.58 13.63
C GLU A 286 -25.57 -9.18 13.35
N ARG A 287 -26.45 -8.18 13.36
CA ARG A 287 -26.10 -6.78 13.18
C ARG A 287 -25.37 -6.24 14.40
N ASP A 288 -24.29 -5.51 14.14
CA ASP A 288 -23.46 -4.86 15.15
C ASP A 288 -24.02 -3.50 15.56
N ASP A 289 -24.99 -3.48 16.46
CA ASP A 289 -25.48 -2.23 17.03
C ASP A 289 -24.51 -1.69 18.09
N VAL A 290 -24.09 -0.45 17.92
CA VAL A 290 -23.23 0.25 18.89
C VAL A 290 -24.13 0.88 19.96
N VAL A 291 -23.83 0.65 21.25
CA VAL A 291 -24.50 1.33 22.35
C VAL A 291 -24.11 2.80 22.35
N ILE A 292 -25.13 3.68 22.33
CA ILE A 292 -24.96 5.12 22.34
C ILE A 292 -25.29 5.65 23.73
N SER A 293 -24.40 6.46 24.31
CA SER A 293 -24.61 7.13 25.58
C SER A 293 -24.04 8.55 25.51
N GLY A 294 -24.92 9.53 25.61
CA GLY A 294 -24.57 10.94 25.45
C GLY A 294 -24.14 11.31 24.03
N SER A 295 -23.20 12.24 23.95
CA SER A 295 -22.59 12.67 22.67
C SER A 295 -21.40 11.76 22.33
N MET A 296 -21.44 11.13 21.15
CA MET A 296 -20.37 10.27 20.66
C MET A 296 -20.29 10.26 19.13
N VAL A 297 -19.31 9.58 18.59
CA VAL A 297 -19.11 9.39 17.15
C VAL A 297 -19.22 7.89 16.85
N LEU A 298 -20.11 7.56 15.90
CA LEU A 298 -20.13 6.24 15.28
C LEU A 298 -19.19 6.29 14.08
N GLU A 299 -18.27 5.34 14.00
CA GLU A 299 -17.21 5.32 12.99
C GLU A 299 -17.26 4.03 12.18
N PHE A 300 -17.25 4.14 10.85
CA PHE A 300 -17.36 3.02 9.92
C PHE A 300 -16.30 3.15 8.82
N VAL A 301 -15.30 2.27 8.83
CA VAL A 301 -14.30 2.21 7.76
C VAL A 301 -14.85 1.34 6.63
N LEU A 302 -15.08 1.96 5.47
CA LEU A 302 -15.68 1.30 4.32
C LEU A 302 -14.64 0.46 3.57
N THR A 303 -15.05 -0.73 3.15
CA THR A 303 -14.24 -1.66 2.37
C THR A 303 -14.79 -1.80 0.95
N ASP A 304 -14.07 -2.48 0.06
CA ASP A 304 -14.60 -2.85 -1.26
C ASP A 304 -15.90 -3.64 -1.15
N TYR A 305 -16.01 -4.49 -0.12
CA TYR A 305 -17.23 -5.24 0.17
C TYR A 305 -18.37 -4.32 0.62
N SER A 306 -18.10 -3.31 1.43
CA SER A 306 -19.08 -2.27 1.81
C SER A 306 -19.63 -1.56 0.58
N MET A 307 -18.76 -1.18 -0.35
CA MET A 307 -19.14 -0.52 -1.61
C MET A 307 -19.97 -1.44 -2.50
N GLN A 308 -19.59 -2.72 -2.60
CA GLN A 308 -20.37 -3.72 -3.31
C GLN A 308 -21.78 -3.85 -2.72
N LEU A 309 -21.90 -4.02 -1.40
CA LEU A 309 -23.19 -4.14 -0.71
C LEU A 309 -24.08 -2.92 -0.95
N MET A 310 -23.53 -1.69 -0.83
CA MET A 310 -24.32 -0.47 -1.09
C MET A 310 -24.84 -0.42 -2.52
N ASN A 311 -24.08 -0.89 -3.50
CA ASN A 311 -24.51 -0.95 -4.89
C ASN A 311 -25.59 -2.01 -5.14
N GLU A 312 -25.48 -3.17 -4.50
CA GLU A 312 -26.41 -4.30 -4.67
C GLU A 312 -27.70 -4.14 -3.87
N GLN A 313 -27.69 -3.38 -2.77
CA GLN A 313 -28.74 -3.31 -1.78
C GLN A 313 -29.25 -1.88 -1.55
N ASP A 314 -29.36 -1.10 -2.61
CA ASP A 314 -30.00 0.23 -2.66
C ASP A 314 -29.42 1.29 -1.69
N GLY A 315 -28.11 1.27 -1.45
CA GLY A 315 -27.41 2.28 -0.67
C GLY A 315 -27.31 1.98 0.83
N ALA A 316 -27.16 3.02 1.65
CA ALA A 316 -26.92 2.89 3.07
C ALA A 316 -27.82 3.76 3.94
N LEU A 317 -28.08 3.30 5.17
CA LEU A 317 -28.88 3.99 6.20
C LEU A 317 -28.12 3.96 7.53
N PHE A 318 -28.45 4.93 8.41
CA PHE A 318 -28.22 4.75 9.85
C PHE A 318 -29.52 4.31 10.51
N VAL A 319 -29.46 3.20 11.21
CA VAL A 319 -30.60 2.55 11.85
C VAL A 319 -30.38 2.45 13.36
N GLY A 320 -31.44 2.30 14.12
CA GLY A 320 -31.37 2.16 15.57
C GLY A 320 -32.53 2.85 16.28
N ASN A 321 -32.32 3.16 17.56
CA ASN A 321 -33.34 3.82 18.38
C ASN A 321 -32.68 4.63 19.50
N GLY A 322 -33.37 5.71 19.93
CA GLY A 322 -33.01 6.47 21.10
C GLY A 322 -31.84 7.47 20.88
N TYR A 323 -31.56 7.84 19.64
CA TYR A 323 -30.52 8.84 19.37
C TYR A 323 -30.89 9.77 18.22
N LYS A 324 -30.15 10.89 18.15
CA LYS A 324 -30.20 11.80 17.00
C LYS A 324 -28.84 11.90 16.35
N ILE A 325 -28.85 12.01 15.03
CA ILE A 325 -27.65 12.35 14.24
C ILE A 325 -27.63 13.88 14.10
N VAL A 326 -26.47 14.48 14.31
CA VAL A 326 -26.27 15.93 14.17
C VAL A 326 -25.35 16.29 13.01
N LYS A 327 -24.47 15.36 12.64
CA LYS A 327 -23.54 15.55 11.50
C LYS A 327 -23.08 14.19 10.98
N ILE A 328 -22.88 14.08 9.68
CA ILE A 328 -22.23 12.95 9.04
C ILE A 328 -21.07 13.49 8.21
N THR A 329 -19.91 12.88 8.36
CA THR A 329 -18.70 13.27 7.63
C THR A 329 -18.06 12.04 6.99
N ARG A 330 -17.16 12.28 6.06
CA ARG A 330 -16.19 11.29 5.56
C ARG A 330 -14.76 11.83 5.65
N GLU A 331 -13.82 10.95 5.81
CA GLU A 331 -12.40 11.17 5.71
C GLU A 331 -11.80 10.24 4.68
#